data_3d540d943b0c2f0d0a55670c6b91af6e
#
_entry.id   3d540d943b0c2f0d0a55670c6b91af6e
#
_cell.length_a   1.000
_cell.length_b   1.000
_cell.length_c   1.000
_cell.angle_alpha   90.00
_cell.angle_beta   90.00
_cell.angle_gamma   90.00
#
_symmetry.space_group_name_H-M   'P 1'
#
loop_
_entity.id
_entity.type
_entity.pdbx_description
1 polymer ?
#
loop_
_entity_poly.entity_id
_entity_poly.type
_entity_poly.pdbx_seq_one_letter_code
_entity_poly.pdbx_strand_id
1 'polypeptide(L)'
;FVIALIIILYFVKKGKIAKPTQAKEIAKSATPLTVTRIFGSLMSTFISLILPALLVSKLHLTQSEATAEFGRASGMVMPLIFTPTSIIGSLGVVLIPEIASVNAGKGVKSLSSSLSNAITFSTLIACVFFTIFSGAGTELGVLLYDDSASGDYLKFAAIIMIPMCVNNLVISMLNSMGKETNTFLSHITGCALLIIIVLT
;
A
#
# COMPACT_ATOMS: atom_id res chain seq x y z
N PHE A 1 -17.03 8.06 5.72
CA PHE A 1 -17.76 7.02 4.98
C PHE A 1 -19.24 7.39 4.81
N VAL A 2 -19.97 7.67 5.90
CA VAL A 2 -21.40 8.01 5.88
C VAL A 2 -21.67 9.26 5.02
N ILE A 3 -20.88 10.33 5.16
CA ILE A 3 -21.01 11.56 4.38
C ILE A 3 -20.82 11.28 2.88
N ALA A 4 -19.81 10.49 2.51
CA ALA A 4 -19.60 10.11 1.12
C ALA A 4 -20.78 9.29 0.55
N LEU A 5 -21.32 8.37 1.35
CA LEU A 5 -22.51 7.60 0.98
C LEU A 5 -23.73 8.51 0.76
N ILE A 6 -23.96 9.48 1.64
CA ILE A 6 -25.07 10.45 1.53
C ILE A 6 -24.91 11.30 0.26
N ILE A 7 -23.70 11.77 -0.04
CA ILE A 7 -23.41 12.54 -1.25
C ILE A 7 -23.69 11.69 -2.50
N ILE A 8 -23.22 10.45 -2.54
CA ILE A 8 -23.46 9.52 -3.66
C ILE A 8 -24.96 9.27 -3.82
N LEU A 9 -25.68 8.96 -2.75
CA LEU A 9 -27.14 8.75 -2.79
C LEU A 9 -27.90 9.99 -3.25
N TYR A 10 -27.47 11.20 -2.84
CA TYR A 10 -28.06 12.46 -3.30
C TYR A 10 -27.87 12.66 -4.82
N PHE A 11 -26.67 12.42 -5.35
CA PHE A 11 -26.39 12.53 -6.78
C PHE A 11 -27.11 11.45 -7.59
N VAL A 12 -27.17 10.21 -7.10
CA VAL A 12 -27.91 9.11 -7.74
C VAL A 12 -29.42 9.42 -7.80
N LYS A 13 -29.98 10.01 -6.74
CA LYS A 13 -31.41 10.38 -6.70
C LYS A 13 -31.74 11.53 -7.64
N LYS A 14 -30.79 12.43 -7.92
CA LYS A 14 -30.98 13.61 -8.81
C LYS A 14 -30.65 13.30 -10.27
N GLY A 15 -29.87 12.26 -10.56
CA GLY A 15 -29.54 11.82 -11.92
C GLY A 15 -30.61 10.89 -12.49
N LYS A 16 -30.88 11.00 -13.78
CA LYS A 16 -31.63 9.95 -14.50
C LYS A 16 -30.75 8.73 -14.54
N ILE A 17 -31.10 7.71 -13.74
CA ILE A 17 -30.36 6.45 -13.69
C ILE A 17 -30.48 5.81 -15.07
N ALA A 18 -29.42 5.87 -15.87
CA ALA A 18 -29.30 5.06 -17.07
C ALA A 18 -29.38 3.58 -16.65
N LYS A 19 -30.09 2.75 -17.41
CA LYS A 19 -30.18 1.31 -17.12
C LYS A 19 -28.76 0.74 -16.98
N PRO A 20 -28.48 -0.13 -15.99
CA PRO A 20 -27.15 -0.64 -15.72
C PRO A 20 -26.69 -1.64 -16.78
N THR A 21 -26.41 -1.14 -17.99
CA THR A 21 -25.92 -1.96 -19.11
C THR A 21 -24.48 -2.42 -18.86
N GLN A 22 -23.77 -1.75 -17.98
CA GLN A 22 -22.36 -2.03 -17.64
C GLN A 22 -22.15 -2.65 -16.25
N ALA A 23 -23.23 -3.01 -15.53
CA ALA A 23 -23.12 -3.59 -14.18
C ALA A 23 -22.22 -4.84 -14.13
N LYS A 24 -22.27 -5.66 -15.19
CA LYS A 24 -21.45 -6.89 -15.29
C LYS A 24 -19.96 -6.57 -15.48
N GLU A 25 -19.61 -5.55 -16.23
CA GLU A 25 -18.23 -5.11 -16.43
C GLU A 25 -17.67 -4.49 -15.16
N ILE A 26 -18.45 -3.63 -14.51
CA ILE A 26 -18.08 -3.04 -13.21
C ILE A 26 -17.87 -4.14 -12.16
N ALA A 27 -18.77 -5.12 -12.07
CA ALA A 27 -18.62 -6.26 -11.17
C ALA A 27 -17.37 -7.07 -11.47
N LYS A 28 -17.03 -7.28 -12.75
CA LYS A 28 -15.84 -8.03 -13.17
C LYS A 28 -14.54 -7.38 -12.71
N SER A 29 -14.44 -6.05 -12.78
CA SER A 29 -13.27 -5.31 -12.29
C SER A 29 -13.28 -5.12 -10.77
N ALA A 30 -14.45 -4.89 -10.17
CA ALA A 30 -14.57 -4.67 -8.74
C ALA A 30 -14.31 -5.94 -7.91
N THR A 31 -14.67 -7.12 -8.43
CA THR A 31 -14.52 -8.39 -7.71
C THR A 31 -13.07 -8.69 -7.32
N PRO A 32 -12.07 -8.71 -8.24
CA PRO A 32 -10.68 -8.99 -7.86
C PRO A 32 -10.13 -7.96 -6.87
N LEU A 33 -10.47 -6.67 -7.03
CA LEU A 33 -10.04 -5.61 -6.11
C LEU A 33 -10.62 -5.80 -4.70
N THR A 34 -11.90 -6.16 -4.61
CA THR A 34 -12.57 -6.41 -3.33
C THR A 34 -11.98 -7.65 -2.64
N VAL A 35 -11.78 -8.74 -3.38
CA VAL A 35 -11.18 -9.96 -2.84
C VAL A 35 -9.76 -9.70 -2.36
N THR A 36 -8.94 -8.93 -3.11
CA THR A 36 -7.60 -8.53 -2.68
C THR A 36 -7.63 -7.78 -1.35
N ARG A 37 -8.57 -6.86 -1.17
CA ARG A 37 -8.70 -6.07 0.07
C ARG A 37 -9.13 -6.94 1.25
N ILE A 38 -10.12 -7.82 1.06
CA ILE A 38 -10.58 -8.75 2.09
C ILE A 38 -9.43 -9.69 2.50
N PHE A 39 -8.76 -10.28 1.51
CA PHE A 39 -7.63 -11.18 1.77
C PHE A 39 -6.47 -10.47 2.47
N GLY A 40 -6.13 -9.24 2.06
CA GLY A 40 -5.13 -8.42 2.72
C GLY A 40 -5.49 -8.08 4.17
N SER A 41 -6.76 -7.78 4.45
CA SER A 41 -7.25 -7.52 5.81
C SER A 41 -7.17 -8.77 6.69
N LEU A 42 -7.57 -9.94 6.17
CA LEU A 42 -7.44 -11.21 6.89
C LEU A 42 -5.98 -11.53 7.18
N MET A 43 -5.09 -11.31 6.21
CA MET A 43 -3.66 -11.55 6.38
C MET A 43 -3.03 -10.61 7.40
N SER A 44 -3.40 -9.33 7.40
CA SER A 44 -2.97 -8.36 8.40
C SER A 44 -3.41 -8.77 9.81
N THR A 45 -4.65 -9.23 9.97
CA THR A 45 -5.16 -9.75 11.25
C THR A 45 -4.40 -10.99 11.69
N PHE A 46 -4.14 -11.92 10.78
CA PHE A 46 -3.37 -13.13 11.05
C PHE A 46 -1.95 -12.81 11.54
N ILE A 47 -1.25 -11.90 10.87
CA ILE A 47 0.09 -11.44 11.27
C ILE A 47 0.04 -10.77 12.64
N SER A 48 -0.95 -9.92 12.90
CA SER A 48 -1.10 -9.23 14.19
C SER A 48 -1.31 -10.17 15.37
N LEU A 49 -1.87 -11.35 15.13
CA LEU A 49 -2.07 -12.38 16.16
C LEU A 49 -0.84 -13.29 16.31
N ILE A 50 -0.26 -13.70 15.19
CA ILE A 50 0.82 -14.70 15.19
C ILE A 50 2.17 -14.09 15.54
N LEU A 51 2.48 -12.88 15.07
CA LEU A 51 3.80 -12.30 15.24
C LEU A 51 4.17 -12.10 16.73
N PRO A 52 3.30 -11.52 17.60
CA PRO A 52 3.60 -11.48 19.03
C PRO A 52 3.77 -12.87 19.66
N ALA A 53 2.94 -13.85 19.27
CA ALA A 53 3.07 -15.21 19.78
C ALA A 53 4.40 -15.89 19.39
N LEU A 54 4.89 -15.63 18.16
CA LEU A 54 6.20 -16.10 17.71
C LEU A 54 7.35 -15.41 18.46
N LEU A 55 7.23 -14.12 18.74
CA LEU A 55 8.24 -13.40 19.55
C LEU A 55 8.35 -14.00 20.96
N VAL A 56 7.24 -14.36 21.59
CA VAL A 56 7.24 -15.07 22.87
C VAL A 56 7.91 -16.44 22.74
N SER A 57 7.56 -17.23 21.74
CA SER A 57 8.01 -18.62 21.62
C SER A 57 9.45 -18.75 21.14
N LYS A 58 9.90 -17.90 20.21
CA LYS A 58 11.23 -17.99 19.58
C LYS A 58 12.28 -17.16 20.32
N LEU A 59 11.92 -15.98 20.82
CA LEU A 59 12.84 -15.06 21.50
C LEU A 59 12.71 -15.08 23.03
N HIS A 60 11.84 -15.93 23.57
CA HIS A 60 11.61 -16.06 25.01
C HIS A 60 11.22 -14.75 25.70
N LEU A 61 10.59 -13.82 24.95
CA LEU A 61 10.08 -12.58 25.49
C LEU A 61 8.82 -12.82 26.32
N THR A 62 8.56 -11.96 27.27
CA THR A 62 7.27 -11.95 27.95
C THR A 62 6.17 -11.49 26.99
N GLN A 63 4.92 -11.83 27.26
CA GLN A 63 3.78 -11.40 26.44
C GLN A 63 3.69 -9.87 26.32
N SER A 64 4.04 -9.16 27.40
CA SER A 64 4.05 -7.69 27.42
C SER A 64 5.12 -7.12 26.49
N GLU A 65 6.34 -7.63 26.57
CA GLU A 65 7.47 -7.22 25.72
C GLU A 65 7.18 -7.51 24.24
N ALA A 66 6.72 -8.71 23.92
CA ALA A 66 6.38 -9.10 22.54
C ALA A 66 5.30 -8.19 21.95
N THR A 67 4.28 -7.82 22.73
CA THR A 67 3.23 -6.90 22.29
C THR A 67 3.77 -5.48 22.13
N ALA A 68 4.67 -5.04 23.01
CA ALA A 68 5.31 -3.72 22.90
C ALA A 68 6.19 -3.63 21.65
N GLU A 69 7.02 -4.65 21.36
CA GLU A 69 7.86 -4.70 20.15
C GLU A 69 7.01 -4.70 18.87
N PHE A 70 5.96 -5.50 18.83
CA PHE A 70 5.01 -5.48 17.73
C PHE A 70 4.33 -4.11 17.59
N GLY A 71 3.96 -3.48 18.69
CA GLY A 71 3.37 -2.14 18.73
C GLY A 71 4.32 -1.06 18.18
N ARG A 72 5.61 -1.12 18.54
CA ARG A 72 6.65 -0.22 18.00
C ARG A 72 6.73 -0.37 16.46
N ALA A 73 6.87 -1.60 15.97
CA ALA A 73 6.99 -1.85 14.54
C ALA A 73 5.71 -1.45 13.78
N SER A 74 4.53 -1.89 14.21
CA SER A 74 3.27 -1.70 13.49
C SER A 74 2.61 -0.35 13.73
N GLY A 75 2.69 0.18 14.95
CA GLY A 75 2.01 1.40 15.38
C GLY A 75 2.84 2.67 15.23
N MET A 76 4.17 2.59 15.33
CA MET A 76 5.05 3.75 15.26
C MET A 76 5.82 3.82 13.94
N VAL A 77 6.47 2.73 13.53
CA VAL A 77 7.34 2.72 12.35
C VAL A 77 6.56 2.65 11.04
N MET A 78 5.58 1.74 10.93
CA MET A 78 4.82 1.57 9.70
C MET A 78 4.10 2.83 9.22
N PRO A 79 3.43 3.64 10.07
CA PRO A 79 2.83 4.90 9.62
C PRO A 79 3.84 5.87 9.00
N LEU A 80 5.07 5.94 9.52
CA LEU A 80 6.14 6.78 8.95
C LEU A 80 6.56 6.28 7.58
N ILE A 81 6.75 4.96 7.42
CA ILE A 81 7.10 4.34 6.13
C ILE A 81 5.98 4.54 5.10
N PHE A 82 4.71 4.53 5.51
CA PHE A 82 3.58 4.77 4.60
C PHE A 82 3.42 6.23 4.19
N THR A 83 3.99 7.19 4.91
CA THR A 83 3.87 8.62 4.58
C THR A 83 4.36 8.95 3.17
N PRO A 84 5.58 8.57 2.73
CA PRO A 84 6.03 8.80 1.36
C PRO A 84 5.20 8.06 0.32
N THR A 85 4.71 6.86 0.64
CA THR A 85 3.89 6.07 -0.29
C THR A 85 2.55 6.75 -0.59
N SER A 86 2.01 7.52 0.35
CA SER A 86 0.78 8.32 0.15
C SER A 86 1.00 9.45 -0.86
N ILE A 87 2.17 10.11 -0.81
CA ILE A 87 2.56 11.14 -1.79
C ILE A 87 2.64 10.51 -3.19
N ILE A 88 3.31 9.36 -3.29
CA ILE A 88 3.49 8.64 -4.55
C ILE A 88 2.15 8.07 -5.07
N GLY A 89 1.26 7.67 -4.19
CA GLY A 89 -0.08 7.22 -4.56
C GLY A 89 -0.87 8.26 -5.34
N SER A 90 -0.67 9.54 -5.06
CA SER A 90 -1.30 10.65 -5.81
C SER A 90 -0.82 10.73 -7.26
N LEU A 91 0.44 10.38 -7.55
CA LEU A 91 0.96 10.31 -8.91
C LEU A 91 0.26 9.23 -9.73
N GLY A 92 -0.07 8.09 -9.12
CA GLY A 92 -0.84 7.04 -9.77
C GLY A 92 -2.20 7.55 -10.26
N VAL A 93 -2.87 8.40 -9.48
CA VAL A 93 -4.16 9.00 -9.86
C VAL A 93 -4.01 9.97 -11.04
N VAL A 94 -2.94 10.76 -11.08
CA VAL A 94 -2.66 11.69 -12.20
C VAL A 94 -2.41 10.94 -13.51
N LEU A 95 -1.88 9.72 -13.47
CA LEU A 95 -1.63 8.92 -14.66
C LEU A 95 -2.88 8.24 -15.24
N ILE A 96 -3.98 8.13 -14.49
CA ILE A 96 -5.22 7.45 -14.95
C ILE A 96 -5.75 8.01 -16.27
N PRO A 97 -5.92 9.34 -16.46
CA PRO A 97 -6.41 9.89 -17.72
C PRO A 97 -5.48 9.61 -18.90
N GLU A 98 -4.18 9.59 -18.66
CA GLU A 98 -3.17 9.33 -19.68
C GLU A 98 -3.20 7.86 -20.13
N ILE A 99 -3.33 6.94 -19.20
CA ILE A 99 -3.53 5.51 -19.49
C ILE A 99 -4.84 5.29 -20.27
N ALA A 100 -5.92 5.97 -19.87
CA ALA A 100 -7.20 5.88 -20.58
C ALA A 100 -7.12 6.38 -22.02
N SER A 101 -6.33 7.42 -22.31
CA SER A 101 -6.13 7.96 -23.65
C SER A 101 -5.44 6.97 -24.60
N VAL A 102 -4.54 6.16 -24.07
CA VAL A 102 -3.84 5.10 -24.85
C VAL A 102 -4.79 3.95 -25.20
N ASN A 103 -5.65 3.56 -24.27
CA ASN A 103 -6.69 2.57 -24.56
C ASN A 103 -7.66 3.06 -25.66
N ALA A 104 -7.77 4.38 -25.87
CA ALA A 104 -8.50 4.98 -27.00
C ALA A 104 -7.66 5.13 -28.28
N GLY A 105 -6.48 4.50 -28.36
CA GLY A 105 -5.63 4.47 -29.55
C GLY A 105 -4.72 5.70 -29.73
N LYS A 106 -4.54 6.53 -28.72
CA LYS A 106 -3.74 7.76 -28.78
C LYS A 106 -2.51 7.66 -27.86
N GLY A 107 -1.31 7.89 -28.43
CA GLY A 107 -0.15 8.31 -27.63
C GLY A 107 0.62 7.25 -26.85
N VAL A 108 0.85 6.04 -27.40
CA VAL A 108 1.63 4.97 -26.72
C VAL A 108 3.04 5.44 -26.31
N LYS A 109 3.70 6.27 -27.10
CA LYS A 109 5.03 6.82 -26.78
C LYS A 109 4.98 7.80 -25.61
N SER A 110 3.92 8.62 -25.53
CA SER A 110 3.69 9.55 -24.42
C SER A 110 3.52 8.78 -23.12
N LEU A 111 2.70 7.74 -23.12
CA LEU A 111 2.46 6.93 -21.93
C LEU A 111 3.77 6.28 -21.41
N SER A 112 4.58 5.70 -22.29
CA SER A 112 5.85 5.08 -21.88
C SER A 112 6.78 6.11 -21.19
N SER A 113 6.85 7.32 -21.72
CA SER A 113 7.62 8.41 -21.10
C SER A 113 7.05 8.81 -19.74
N SER A 114 5.73 8.99 -19.64
CA SER A 114 5.07 9.37 -18.38
C SER A 114 5.20 8.30 -17.31
N LEU A 115 5.10 7.01 -17.67
CA LEU A 115 5.33 5.90 -16.75
C LEU A 115 6.78 5.87 -16.26
N SER A 116 7.75 6.03 -17.17
CA SER A 116 9.16 6.09 -16.82
C SER A 116 9.47 7.27 -15.87
N ASN A 117 8.94 8.45 -16.18
CA ASN A 117 9.10 9.63 -15.33
C ASN A 117 8.47 9.44 -13.95
N ALA A 118 7.29 8.83 -13.88
CA ALA A 118 6.61 8.56 -12.61
C ALA A 118 7.40 7.57 -11.74
N ILE A 119 7.97 6.52 -12.34
CA ILE A 119 8.83 5.56 -11.62
C ILE A 119 10.10 6.25 -11.13
N THR A 120 10.75 7.04 -11.98
CA THR A 120 11.96 7.80 -11.61
C THR A 120 11.67 8.75 -10.46
N PHE A 121 10.58 9.52 -10.55
CA PHE A 121 10.19 10.46 -9.50
C PHE A 121 9.83 9.75 -8.18
N SER A 122 9.11 8.63 -8.25
CA SER A 122 8.79 7.82 -7.08
C SER A 122 10.05 7.28 -6.40
N THR A 123 11.03 6.83 -7.21
CA THR A 123 12.31 6.33 -6.70
C THR A 123 13.11 7.46 -6.05
N LEU A 124 13.12 8.65 -6.64
CA LEU A 124 13.80 9.83 -6.06
C LEU A 124 13.18 10.20 -4.71
N ILE A 125 11.86 10.30 -4.61
CA ILE A 125 11.17 10.54 -3.34
C ILE A 125 11.55 9.47 -2.31
N ALA A 126 11.48 8.20 -2.71
CA ALA A 126 11.84 7.10 -1.83
C ALA A 126 13.28 7.19 -1.33
N CYS A 127 14.25 7.55 -2.19
CA CYS A 127 15.64 7.74 -1.80
C CYS A 127 15.83 8.89 -0.82
N VAL A 128 15.11 10.00 -1.00
CA VAL A 128 15.17 11.14 -0.07
C VAL A 128 14.70 10.72 1.32
N PHE A 129 13.52 10.09 1.42
CA PHE A 129 13.00 9.62 2.70
C PHE A 129 13.84 8.48 3.29
N PHE A 130 14.35 7.58 2.47
CA PHE A 130 15.30 6.56 2.91
C PHE A 130 16.52 7.19 3.59
N THR A 131 17.11 8.23 2.99
CA THR A 131 18.26 8.91 3.56
C THR A 131 17.92 9.58 4.90
N ILE A 132 16.75 10.22 5.00
CA ILE A 132 16.28 10.86 6.23
C ILE A 132 16.04 9.80 7.32
N PHE A 133 15.30 8.73 7.02
CA PHE A 133 14.95 7.72 8.01
C PHE A 133 16.15 6.85 8.42
N SER A 134 17.06 6.59 7.49
CA SER A 134 18.30 5.86 7.78
C SER A 134 19.29 6.72 8.58
N GLY A 135 19.38 8.01 8.30
CA GLY A 135 20.30 8.94 8.97
C GLY A 135 19.80 9.44 10.32
N ALA A 136 18.53 9.87 10.38
CA ALA A 136 17.94 10.54 11.54
C ALA A 136 16.77 9.71 12.17
N GLY A 137 16.76 8.41 11.97
CA GLY A 137 15.63 7.56 12.43
C GLY A 137 15.50 7.55 13.95
N THR A 138 16.60 7.43 14.71
CA THR A 138 16.54 7.41 16.17
C THR A 138 16.05 8.75 16.71
N GLU A 139 16.52 9.87 16.17
CA GLU A 139 16.09 11.22 16.53
C GLU A 139 14.60 11.43 16.22
N LEU A 140 14.14 10.91 15.08
CA LEU A 140 12.72 10.93 14.71
C LEU A 140 11.86 10.08 15.65
N GLY A 141 12.34 8.91 16.07
CA GLY A 141 11.66 8.07 17.05
C GLY A 141 11.48 8.76 18.39
N VAL A 142 12.53 9.40 18.88
CA VAL A 142 12.49 10.20 20.12
C VAL A 142 11.60 11.44 19.95
N LEU A 143 11.72 12.15 18.83
CA LEU A 143 10.94 13.38 18.59
C LEU A 143 9.44 13.13 18.49
N LEU A 144 9.03 12.04 17.85
CA LEU A 144 7.62 11.77 17.56
C LEU A 144 6.94 10.90 18.61
N TYR A 145 7.68 9.99 19.25
CA TYR A 145 7.13 8.96 20.11
C TYR A 145 7.80 8.87 21.48
N ASP A 146 8.82 9.71 21.74
CA ASP A 146 9.65 9.64 22.95
C ASP A 146 10.25 8.23 23.19
N ASP A 147 10.54 7.52 22.08
CA ASP A 147 11.03 6.14 22.08
C ASP A 147 12.16 5.95 21.07
N SER A 148 13.38 5.81 21.56
CA SER A 148 14.58 5.57 20.74
C SER A 148 14.54 4.24 20.00
N ALA A 149 13.94 3.21 20.61
CA ALA A 149 13.86 1.88 20.01
C ALA A 149 12.99 1.89 18.74
N SER A 150 11.89 2.65 18.72
CA SER A 150 11.09 2.84 17.49
C SER A 150 11.89 3.48 16.38
N GLY A 151 12.79 4.42 16.71
CA GLY A 151 13.68 5.06 15.76
C GLY A 151 14.72 4.11 15.16
N ASP A 152 15.26 3.20 15.96
CA ASP A 152 16.19 2.17 15.48
C ASP A 152 15.48 1.20 14.54
N TYR A 153 14.24 0.77 14.84
CA TYR A 153 13.41 0.03 13.90
C TYR A 153 13.18 0.80 12.59
N LEU A 154 12.94 2.11 12.67
CA LEU A 154 12.76 2.95 11.49
C LEU A 154 13.99 2.95 10.58
N LYS A 155 15.20 3.04 11.15
CA LYS A 155 16.45 2.96 10.38
C LYS A 155 16.57 1.67 9.57
N PHE A 156 16.31 0.52 10.21
CA PHE A 156 16.37 -0.77 9.53
C PHE A 156 15.24 -0.93 8.50
N ALA A 157 14.04 -0.50 8.85
CA ALA A 157 12.88 -0.63 7.98
C ALA A 157 12.90 0.35 6.79
N ALA A 158 13.68 1.42 6.85
CA ALA A 158 13.78 2.43 5.81
C ALA A 158 14.13 1.84 4.43
N ILE A 159 14.94 0.79 4.36
CA ILE A 159 15.32 0.15 3.09
C ILE A 159 14.11 -0.45 2.34
N ILE A 160 13.09 -0.90 3.09
CA ILE A 160 11.87 -1.49 2.52
C ILE A 160 11.04 -0.43 1.78
N MET A 161 11.23 0.85 2.12
CA MET A 161 10.46 1.94 1.55
C MET A 161 10.68 2.10 0.04
N ILE A 162 11.90 1.87 -0.45
CA ILE A 162 12.22 2.01 -1.88
C ILE A 162 11.37 1.05 -2.72
N PRO A 163 11.40 -0.28 -2.49
CA PRO A 163 10.56 -1.20 -3.23
C PRO A 163 9.06 -1.00 -2.96
N MET A 164 8.66 -0.58 -1.76
CA MET A 164 7.25 -0.28 -1.45
C MET A 164 6.71 0.87 -2.30
N CYS A 165 7.46 1.95 -2.44
CA CYS A 165 7.06 3.11 -3.23
C CYS A 165 6.87 2.75 -4.70
N VAL A 166 7.82 2.02 -5.29
CA VAL A 166 7.71 1.55 -6.68
C VAL A 166 6.55 0.58 -6.84
N ASN A 167 6.40 -0.37 -5.92
CA ASN A 167 5.31 -1.35 -5.95
C ASN A 167 3.93 -0.68 -5.90
N ASN A 168 3.74 0.33 -5.04
CA ASN A 168 2.47 1.06 -4.93
C ASN A 168 2.10 1.78 -6.24
N LEU A 169 3.09 2.39 -6.90
CA LEU A 169 2.89 3.01 -8.21
C LEU A 169 2.54 1.97 -9.28
N VAL A 170 3.28 0.84 -9.34
CA VAL A 170 3.04 -0.24 -10.31
C VAL A 170 1.65 -0.85 -10.13
N ILE A 171 1.20 -1.07 -8.89
CA ILE A 171 -0.16 -1.54 -8.60
C ILE A 171 -1.20 -0.55 -9.12
N SER A 172 -1.01 0.76 -8.88
CA SER A 172 -1.91 1.78 -9.38
C SER A 172 -2.00 1.79 -10.91
N MET A 173 -0.86 1.65 -11.59
CA MET A 173 -0.79 1.55 -13.05
C MET A 173 -1.50 0.30 -13.59
N LEU A 174 -1.25 -0.88 -13.01
CA LEU A 174 -1.89 -2.13 -13.42
C LEU A 174 -3.41 -2.07 -13.27
N ASN A 175 -3.89 -1.51 -12.16
CA ASN A 175 -5.31 -1.34 -11.91
C ASN A 175 -5.94 -0.37 -12.92
N SER A 176 -5.24 0.71 -13.26
CA SER A 176 -5.71 1.69 -14.28
C SER A 176 -5.73 1.11 -15.70
N MET A 177 -4.91 0.08 -15.96
CA MET A 177 -4.88 -0.64 -17.24
C MET A 177 -5.92 -1.77 -17.33
N GLY A 178 -6.77 -1.95 -16.32
CA GLY A 178 -7.75 -3.06 -16.26
C GLY A 178 -7.10 -4.42 -16.01
N LYS A 179 -5.91 -4.45 -15.40
CA LYS A 179 -5.16 -5.67 -15.07
C LYS A 179 -5.22 -6.01 -13.59
N GLU A 180 -6.38 -5.81 -12.98
CA GLU A 180 -6.60 -6.02 -11.54
C GLU A 180 -6.34 -7.48 -11.12
N THR A 181 -6.59 -8.44 -12.04
CA THR A 181 -6.31 -9.86 -11.80
C THR A 181 -4.82 -10.13 -11.59
N ASN A 182 -3.95 -9.42 -12.32
CA ASN A 182 -2.50 -9.56 -12.16
C ASN A 182 -2.05 -9.00 -10.80
N THR A 183 -2.63 -7.88 -10.39
CA THR A 183 -2.40 -7.29 -9.05
C THR A 183 -2.83 -8.25 -7.95
N PHE A 184 -4.01 -8.87 -8.11
CA PHE A 184 -4.52 -9.87 -7.18
C PHE A 184 -3.59 -11.09 -7.07
N LEU A 185 -3.16 -11.65 -8.20
CA LEU A 185 -2.26 -12.80 -8.23
C LEU A 185 -0.90 -12.50 -7.58
N SER A 186 -0.33 -11.32 -7.87
CA SER A 186 0.90 -10.85 -7.24
C SER A 186 0.75 -10.71 -5.72
N HIS A 187 -0.38 -10.20 -5.25
CA HIS A 187 -0.66 -10.06 -3.83
C HIS A 187 -0.76 -11.41 -3.11
N ILE A 188 -1.48 -12.39 -3.70
CA ILE A 188 -1.59 -13.74 -3.14
C ILE A 188 -0.23 -14.42 -3.07
N THR A 189 0.58 -14.32 -4.14
CA THR A 189 1.94 -14.90 -4.14
C THR A 189 2.80 -14.28 -3.03
N GLY A 190 2.74 -12.97 -2.85
CA GLY A 190 3.44 -12.28 -1.76
C GLY A 190 2.99 -12.74 -0.38
N CYS A 191 1.69 -12.90 -0.16
CA CYS A 191 1.14 -13.43 1.09
C CYS A 191 1.55 -14.88 1.36
N ALA A 192 1.56 -15.74 0.32
CA ALA A 192 2.01 -17.12 0.46
C ALA A 192 3.50 -17.22 0.86
N LEU A 193 4.36 -16.41 0.22
CA LEU A 193 5.77 -16.31 0.59
C LEU A 193 5.96 -15.81 2.02
N LEU A 194 5.18 -14.81 2.43
CA LEU A 194 5.24 -14.28 3.80
C LEU A 194 4.87 -15.34 4.83
N ILE A 195 3.80 -16.11 4.59
CA ILE A 195 3.40 -17.22 5.49
C ILE A 195 4.54 -18.24 5.62
N ILE A 196 5.16 -18.62 4.49
CA ILE A 196 6.28 -19.57 4.51
C ILE A 196 7.41 -19.02 5.36
N ILE A 197 7.81 -17.76 5.15
CA ILE A 197 8.91 -17.13 5.91
C ILE A 197 8.60 -17.02 7.40
N VAL A 198 7.35 -16.69 7.77
CA VAL A 198 6.94 -16.52 9.17
C VAL A 198 6.85 -17.85 9.91
N LEU A 199 6.55 -18.95 9.22
CA LEU A 199 6.41 -20.27 9.84
C LEU A 199 7.74 -21.09 9.88
N THR A 200 8.77 -20.66 9.13
CA THR A 200 10.10 -21.31 9.13
C THR A 200 11.02 -20.67 10.16
#